data_e8a812167a1160258a520455c0a5b072
#
_entry.id   e8a812167a1160258a520455c0a5b072
#
_cell.length_a   1.000
_cell.length_b   1.000
_cell.length_c   1.000
_cell.angle_alpha   90.00
_cell.angle_beta   90.00
_cell.angle_gamma   90.00
#
_symmetry.space_group_name_H-M   'P 1'
#
loop_
_entity.id
_entity.type
_entity.pdbx_description
1 polymer ?
#
loop_
_entity_poly.entity_id
_entity_poly.type
_entity_poly.pdbx_seq_one_letter_code
_entity_poly.pdbx_strand_id
1 'polypeptide(L)'
;MREINKEDIEFLSKLQYEMLTQDTVSQADPRFWVVMETIREWGYDSDYASDCCICDSDGGEYHGETIEEVLNQFRENDDYEINYTVGDFWVEIDGYESEIMTFEDICEYMSITFGRDDLRVCFYKDVERIVPDTMFLTKRECEEHIERNYYHYNKPHPYAMTAWRSPQVERLYEILHNVDWTILKEK
;
A
#
# COMPACT_ATOMS: atom_id res chain seq x y z
N MET A 1 15.30 37.19 16.95
CA MET A 1 15.80 36.50 15.73
C MET A 1 16.84 35.49 16.23
N ARG A 2 16.69 34.21 15.87
CA ARG A 2 17.74 33.20 16.16
C ARG A 2 18.86 33.38 15.16
N GLU A 3 20.10 33.50 15.62
CA GLU A 3 21.26 33.46 14.74
C GLU A 3 21.54 32.01 14.33
N ILE A 4 22.00 31.82 13.09
CA ILE A 4 22.44 30.53 12.58
C ILE A 4 23.73 30.14 13.32
N ASN A 5 23.72 29.03 14.02
CA ASN A 5 24.85 28.53 14.78
C ASN A 5 25.64 27.46 13.99
N LYS A 6 26.74 26.97 14.57
CA LYS A 6 27.59 25.96 13.93
C LYS A 6 26.87 24.65 13.63
N GLU A 7 25.95 24.23 14.51
CA GLU A 7 25.18 23.00 14.33
C GLU A 7 24.19 23.14 13.17
N ASP A 8 23.54 24.32 13.03
CA ASP A 8 22.64 24.64 11.92
C ASP A 8 23.42 24.60 10.56
N ILE A 9 24.65 25.13 10.54
CA ILE A 9 25.49 25.12 9.34
C ILE A 9 25.93 23.69 8.98
N GLU A 10 26.27 22.89 9.96
CA GLU A 10 26.64 21.49 9.75
C GLU A 10 25.44 20.68 9.20
N PHE A 11 24.26 20.87 9.78
CA PHE A 11 23.01 20.28 9.31
C PHE A 11 22.73 20.66 7.85
N LEU A 12 22.76 21.96 7.53
CA LEU A 12 22.48 22.44 6.17
C LEU A 12 23.51 21.95 5.14
N SER A 13 24.77 21.83 5.53
CA SER A 13 25.83 21.27 4.66
C SER A 13 25.58 19.78 4.37
N LYS A 14 25.18 19.00 5.37
CA LYS A 14 24.84 17.59 5.18
C LYS A 14 23.59 17.42 4.33
N LEU A 15 22.56 18.21 4.60
CA LEU A 15 21.33 18.20 3.81
C LEU A 15 21.61 18.52 2.33
N GLN A 16 22.40 19.56 2.06
CA GLN A 16 22.80 19.91 0.69
C GLN A 16 23.51 18.74 0.01
N TYR A 17 24.47 18.12 0.69
CA TYR A 17 25.18 16.96 0.15
C TYR A 17 24.24 15.81 -0.19
N GLU A 18 23.31 15.48 0.71
CA GLU A 18 22.32 14.43 0.46
C GLU A 18 21.40 14.77 -0.70
N MET A 19 20.89 16.00 -0.78
CA MET A 19 20.01 16.43 -1.88
C MET A 19 20.71 16.35 -3.25
N LEU A 20 22.01 16.64 -3.30
CA LEU A 20 22.81 16.60 -4.53
C LEU A 20 23.24 15.18 -4.93
N THR A 21 23.34 14.25 -3.97
CA THR A 21 23.87 12.90 -4.20
C THR A 21 22.82 11.79 -4.08
N GLN A 22 21.62 12.12 -3.64
CA GLN A 22 20.53 11.14 -3.55
C GLN A 22 20.16 10.61 -4.94
N ASP A 23 19.50 9.47 -4.96
CA ASP A 23 19.05 8.79 -6.16
C ASP A 23 18.30 9.73 -7.12
N THR A 24 18.80 9.81 -8.36
CA THR A 24 18.22 10.65 -9.39
C THR A 24 17.12 9.87 -10.12
N VAL A 25 15.95 9.79 -9.54
CA VAL A 25 14.78 9.40 -10.34
C VAL A 25 14.56 10.48 -11.40
N SER A 26 14.06 10.09 -12.57
CA SER A 26 13.91 10.93 -13.77
C SER A 26 12.90 12.09 -13.63
N GLN A 27 12.67 12.57 -12.42
CA GLN A 27 11.76 13.67 -12.14
C GLN A 27 12.51 15.01 -12.03
N ALA A 28 11.85 16.08 -12.47
CA ALA A 28 12.39 17.42 -12.41
C ALA A 28 12.49 17.93 -10.96
N ASP A 29 13.48 18.79 -10.68
CA ASP A 29 13.56 19.55 -9.44
C ASP A 29 12.51 20.68 -9.42
N PRO A 30 12.09 21.14 -8.23
CA PRO A 30 12.50 20.72 -6.90
C PRO A 30 11.82 19.40 -6.48
N ARG A 31 12.61 18.44 -6.07
CA ARG A 31 12.18 17.10 -5.70
C ARG A 31 11.99 16.97 -4.20
N PHE A 32 10.91 16.28 -3.81
CA PHE A 32 10.69 15.85 -2.44
C PHE A 32 10.17 14.42 -2.41
N TRP A 33 10.22 13.79 -1.26
CA TRP A 33 9.81 12.40 -1.09
C TRP A 33 8.58 12.32 -0.20
N VAL A 34 7.71 11.39 -0.51
CA VAL A 34 6.51 11.08 0.27
C VAL A 34 6.46 9.57 0.54
N VAL A 35 5.71 9.16 1.53
CA VAL A 35 5.38 7.76 1.71
C VAL A 35 4.21 7.42 0.80
N MET A 36 4.38 6.39 -0.04
CA MET A 36 3.29 5.72 -0.74
C MET A 36 2.93 4.46 0.02
N GLU A 37 1.65 4.13 0.06
CA GLU A 37 1.16 2.86 0.58
C GLU A 37 0.12 2.25 -0.37
N THR A 38 -0.07 0.94 -0.28
CA THR A 38 -1.14 0.24 -0.98
C THR A 38 -2.37 0.19 -0.08
N ILE A 39 -3.51 0.63 -0.57
CA ILE A 39 -4.80 0.47 0.11
C ILE A 39 -5.74 -0.37 -0.72
N ARG A 40 -6.65 -1.07 -0.05
CA ARG A 40 -7.73 -1.79 -0.70
C ARG A 40 -8.96 -0.91 -0.80
N GLU A 41 -9.42 -0.69 -2.02
CA GLU A 41 -10.68 -0.01 -2.30
C GLU A 41 -11.72 -1.03 -2.70
N TRP A 42 -12.88 -1.01 -2.02
CA TRP A 42 -13.99 -1.94 -2.20
C TRP A 42 -15.11 -1.37 -3.07
N GLY A 43 -15.96 -2.26 -3.60
CA GLY A 43 -17.19 -1.87 -4.29
C GLY A 43 -17.00 -1.62 -5.78
N TYR A 44 -15.99 -2.22 -6.37
CA TYR A 44 -15.84 -2.26 -7.82
C TYR A 44 -16.80 -3.28 -8.45
N ASP A 45 -17.20 -3.05 -9.71
CA ASP A 45 -17.79 -4.08 -10.52
C ASP A 45 -16.72 -5.09 -10.96
N SER A 46 -17.11 -6.34 -11.21
CA SER A 46 -16.19 -7.42 -11.58
C SER A 46 -15.24 -7.06 -12.74
N ASP A 47 -15.72 -6.29 -13.73
CA ASP A 47 -14.94 -5.87 -14.91
C ASP A 47 -13.83 -4.85 -14.58
N TYR A 48 -13.92 -4.17 -13.44
CA TYR A 48 -13.00 -3.09 -13.03
C TYR A 48 -12.18 -3.43 -11.79
N ALA A 49 -12.49 -4.53 -11.12
CA ALA A 49 -11.76 -5.01 -9.96
C ALA A 49 -10.40 -5.59 -10.36
N SER A 50 -9.46 -5.59 -9.43
CA SER A 50 -8.20 -6.33 -9.58
C SER A 50 -8.34 -7.76 -9.07
N ASP A 51 -9.26 -7.98 -8.12
CA ASP A 51 -9.47 -9.26 -7.47
C ASP A 51 -10.80 -9.26 -6.69
N CYS A 52 -11.18 -10.41 -6.12
CA CYS A 52 -12.35 -10.56 -5.28
C CYS A 52 -12.07 -11.51 -4.10
N CYS A 53 -12.94 -11.48 -3.11
CA CYS A 53 -12.96 -12.45 -2.02
C CYS A 53 -14.40 -12.64 -1.51
N ILE A 54 -14.63 -13.63 -0.68
CA ILE A 54 -15.90 -13.75 0.06
C ILE A 54 -15.77 -12.95 1.35
N CYS A 55 -16.75 -12.11 1.66
CA CYS A 55 -16.84 -11.34 2.89
C CYS A 55 -18.05 -11.76 3.71
N ASP A 56 -17.93 -11.73 5.03
CA ASP A 56 -19.05 -11.88 5.95
C ASP A 56 -19.54 -10.52 6.52
N SER A 57 -20.62 -10.55 7.29
CA SER A 57 -21.19 -9.35 7.91
C SER A 57 -20.34 -8.77 9.04
N ASP A 58 -19.46 -9.56 9.63
CA ASP A 58 -18.60 -9.19 10.76
C ASP A 58 -17.23 -8.66 10.30
N GLY A 59 -17.01 -8.62 8.97
CA GLY A 59 -15.78 -8.11 8.36
C GLY A 59 -14.71 -9.18 8.17
N GLY A 60 -15.07 -10.47 8.26
CA GLY A 60 -14.21 -11.58 7.87
C GLY A 60 -14.04 -11.59 6.35
N GLU A 61 -12.83 -11.92 5.89
CA GLU A 61 -12.46 -12.00 4.48
C GLU A 61 -11.85 -13.38 4.19
N TYR A 62 -12.39 -14.08 3.19
CA TYR A 62 -11.93 -15.39 2.74
C TYR A 62 -11.32 -15.24 1.36
N HIS A 63 -9.99 -15.27 1.30
CA HIS A 63 -9.20 -15.05 0.10
C HIS A 63 -8.69 -16.36 -0.48
N GLY A 64 -8.59 -16.44 -1.81
CA GLY A 64 -7.94 -17.55 -2.50
C GLY A 64 -7.90 -17.30 -4.00
N GLU A 65 -6.86 -17.81 -4.66
CA GLU A 65 -6.79 -17.83 -6.12
C GLU A 65 -7.66 -19.00 -6.67
N THR A 66 -7.97 -19.97 -5.82
CA THR A 66 -8.74 -21.15 -6.15
C THR A 66 -9.90 -21.35 -5.18
N ILE A 67 -10.92 -22.05 -5.65
CA ILE A 67 -12.06 -22.48 -4.84
C ILE A 67 -11.60 -23.35 -3.65
N GLU A 68 -10.62 -24.22 -3.88
CA GLU A 68 -10.04 -25.08 -2.84
C GLU A 68 -9.43 -24.27 -1.70
N GLU A 69 -8.70 -23.20 -2.01
CA GLU A 69 -8.11 -22.32 -0.98
C GLU A 69 -9.18 -21.65 -0.13
N VAL A 70 -10.26 -21.18 -0.75
CA VAL A 70 -11.38 -20.56 -0.03
C VAL A 70 -12.13 -21.57 0.83
N LEU A 71 -12.42 -22.76 0.30
CA LEU A 71 -13.07 -23.83 1.07
C LEU A 71 -12.22 -24.28 2.26
N ASN A 72 -10.90 -24.36 2.10
CA ASN A 72 -9.98 -24.67 3.19
C ASN A 72 -10.03 -23.63 4.31
N GLN A 73 -10.16 -22.33 3.98
CA GLN A 73 -10.29 -21.30 5.01
C GLN A 73 -11.56 -21.44 5.84
N PHE A 74 -12.69 -21.80 5.23
CA PHE A 74 -13.91 -22.11 5.99
C PHE A 74 -13.73 -23.32 6.92
N ARG A 75 -12.97 -24.33 6.48
CA ARG A 75 -12.66 -25.52 7.34
C ARG A 75 -11.73 -25.18 8.49
N GLU A 76 -10.71 -24.37 8.25
CA GLU A 76 -9.65 -24.08 9.21
C GLU A 76 -10.03 -22.98 10.20
N ASN A 77 -10.73 -21.94 9.73
CA ASN A 77 -11.03 -20.77 10.54
C ASN A 77 -12.36 -20.90 11.31
N ASP A 78 -13.35 -21.56 10.70
CA ASP A 78 -14.72 -21.59 11.21
C ASP A 78 -15.17 -23.00 11.64
N ASP A 79 -14.28 -24.01 11.61
CA ASP A 79 -14.53 -25.40 11.99
C ASP A 79 -15.71 -26.04 11.21
N TYR A 80 -15.99 -25.62 9.96
CA TYR A 80 -17.02 -26.27 9.15
C TYR A 80 -16.54 -27.62 8.62
N GLU A 81 -17.36 -28.64 8.81
CA GLU A 81 -17.12 -29.99 8.22
C GLU A 81 -17.56 -29.97 6.75
N ILE A 82 -16.70 -29.48 5.85
CA ILE A 82 -16.92 -29.47 4.41
C ILE A 82 -16.09 -30.58 3.76
N ASN A 83 -16.75 -31.53 3.11
CA ASN A 83 -16.10 -32.55 2.31
C ASN A 83 -16.15 -32.14 0.83
N TYR A 84 -15.01 -31.97 0.20
CA TYR A 84 -14.96 -31.61 -1.21
C TYR A 84 -13.89 -32.41 -1.96
N THR A 85 -14.11 -32.55 -3.27
CA THR A 85 -13.17 -33.10 -4.23
C THR A 85 -13.08 -32.14 -5.42
N VAL A 86 -11.86 -31.74 -5.77
CA VAL A 86 -11.62 -30.86 -6.91
C VAL A 86 -11.08 -31.66 -8.07
N GLY A 87 -11.75 -31.59 -9.22
CA GLY A 87 -11.26 -32.10 -10.50
C GLY A 87 -10.76 -30.96 -11.39
N ASP A 88 -10.31 -31.28 -12.62
CA ASP A 88 -9.76 -30.30 -13.54
C ASP A 88 -10.79 -29.21 -13.95
N PHE A 89 -12.09 -29.56 -13.93
CA PHE A 89 -13.17 -28.68 -14.40
C PHE A 89 -14.44 -28.77 -13.54
N TRP A 90 -14.38 -29.41 -12.37
CA TRP A 90 -15.54 -29.58 -11.50
C TRP A 90 -15.11 -29.63 -10.04
N VAL A 91 -16.02 -29.25 -9.19
CA VAL A 91 -15.89 -29.39 -7.73
C VAL A 91 -17.15 -30.12 -7.23
N GLU A 92 -16.94 -31.17 -6.43
CA GLU A 92 -17.97 -31.85 -5.67
C GLU A 92 -17.84 -31.42 -4.21
N ILE A 93 -18.91 -30.89 -3.64
CA ILE A 93 -18.96 -30.53 -2.22
C ILE A 93 -20.14 -31.28 -1.61
N ASP A 94 -19.87 -32.15 -0.63
CA ASP A 94 -20.88 -32.96 0.07
C ASP A 94 -21.87 -33.68 -0.87
N GLY A 95 -21.37 -34.14 -2.03
CA GLY A 95 -22.19 -34.82 -3.05
C GLY A 95 -22.88 -33.89 -4.03
N TYR A 96 -22.64 -32.58 -3.97
CA TYR A 96 -23.14 -31.62 -4.95
C TYR A 96 -22.04 -31.36 -5.99
N GLU A 97 -22.27 -31.80 -7.24
CA GLU A 97 -21.32 -31.66 -8.36
C GLU A 97 -21.69 -30.45 -9.23
N SER A 98 -20.72 -29.56 -9.49
CA SER A 98 -20.84 -28.43 -10.41
C SER A 98 -19.69 -28.46 -11.43
N GLU A 99 -19.98 -28.19 -12.70
CA GLU A 99 -18.94 -28.12 -13.77
C GLU A 99 -17.97 -26.94 -13.54
N ILE A 100 -18.48 -25.81 -13.05
CA ILE A 100 -17.68 -24.63 -12.70
C ILE A 100 -18.30 -24.07 -11.45
N MET A 101 -17.54 -24.07 -10.34
CA MET A 101 -17.96 -23.41 -9.11
C MET A 101 -17.30 -22.05 -9.02
N THR A 102 -18.12 -21.04 -8.82
CA THR A 102 -17.72 -19.65 -8.59
C THR A 102 -17.73 -19.34 -7.09
N PHE A 103 -17.25 -18.18 -6.70
CA PHE A 103 -17.35 -17.73 -5.29
C PHE A 103 -18.82 -17.49 -4.89
N GLU A 104 -19.66 -17.11 -5.83
CA GLU A 104 -21.12 -17.01 -5.64
C GLU A 104 -21.72 -18.36 -5.31
N ASP A 105 -21.33 -19.43 -6.00
CA ASP A 105 -21.82 -20.80 -5.74
C ASP A 105 -21.39 -21.26 -4.34
N ILE A 106 -20.18 -20.89 -3.88
CA ILE A 106 -19.74 -21.17 -2.51
C ILE A 106 -20.65 -20.42 -1.50
N CYS A 107 -20.95 -19.15 -1.74
CA CYS A 107 -21.83 -18.39 -0.86
C CYS A 107 -23.23 -19.04 -0.79
N GLU A 108 -23.78 -19.49 -1.92
CA GLU A 108 -25.08 -20.18 -1.98
C GLU A 108 -25.03 -21.53 -1.22
N TYR A 109 -24.00 -22.33 -1.45
CA TYR A 109 -23.79 -23.60 -0.72
C TYR A 109 -23.69 -23.37 0.79
N MET A 110 -22.92 -22.39 1.23
CA MET A 110 -22.74 -22.06 2.67
C MET A 110 -24.05 -21.55 3.29
N SER A 111 -24.86 -20.80 2.54
CA SER A 111 -26.18 -20.36 2.95
C SER A 111 -27.13 -21.55 3.15
N ILE A 112 -27.23 -22.43 2.15
CA ILE A 112 -28.15 -23.59 2.18
C ILE A 112 -27.74 -24.60 3.25
N THR A 113 -26.44 -24.91 3.36
CA THR A 113 -25.95 -26.01 4.21
C THR A 113 -25.74 -25.58 5.64
N PHE A 114 -25.20 -24.37 5.86
CA PHE A 114 -24.78 -23.88 7.18
C PHE A 114 -25.56 -22.65 7.66
N GLY A 115 -26.51 -22.12 6.86
CA GLY A 115 -27.30 -20.94 7.20
C GLY A 115 -26.48 -19.63 7.20
N ARG A 116 -25.39 -19.57 6.41
CA ARG A 116 -24.52 -18.39 6.27
C ARG A 116 -25.04 -17.45 5.19
N ASP A 117 -26.19 -16.83 5.43
CA ASP A 117 -26.83 -15.88 4.51
C ASP A 117 -26.11 -14.52 4.46
N ASP A 118 -25.12 -14.34 5.29
CA ASP A 118 -24.32 -13.12 5.43
C ASP A 118 -23.13 -13.05 4.47
N LEU A 119 -22.79 -14.16 3.82
CA LEU A 119 -21.66 -14.24 2.90
C LEU A 119 -22.00 -13.60 1.54
N ARG A 120 -21.05 -12.89 1.00
CA ARG A 120 -21.15 -12.26 -0.34
C ARG A 120 -19.79 -12.15 -1.00
N VAL A 121 -19.77 -12.19 -2.33
CA VAL A 121 -18.56 -11.88 -3.11
C VAL A 121 -18.33 -10.38 -3.11
N CYS A 122 -17.15 -9.97 -2.71
CA CYS A 122 -16.72 -8.59 -2.64
C CYS A 122 -15.57 -8.35 -3.61
N PHE A 123 -15.77 -7.42 -4.54
CA PHE A 123 -14.76 -7.04 -5.52
C PHE A 123 -13.96 -5.83 -5.02
N TYR A 124 -12.64 -5.86 -5.20
CA TYR A 124 -11.74 -4.81 -4.74
C TYR A 124 -10.62 -4.50 -5.73
N LYS A 125 -9.96 -3.41 -5.48
CA LYS A 125 -8.76 -3.01 -6.18
C LYS A 125 -7.73 -2.50 -5.19
N ASP A 126 -6.54 -3.04 -5.28
CA ASP A 126 -5.40 -2.51 -4.54
C ASP A 126 -4.83 -1.31 -5.32
N VAL A 127 -4.87 -0.13 -4.70
CA VAL A 127 -4.41 1.13 -5.28
C VAL A 127 -3.32 1.76 -4.43
N GLU A 128 -2.36 2.38 -5.10
CA GLU A 128 -1.33 3.16 -4.41
C GLU A 128 -1.84 4.57 -4.10
N ARG A 129 -1.62 5.02 -2.87
CA ARG A 129 -1.92 6.39 -2.46
C ARG A 129 -0.77 7.01 -1.68
N ILE A 130 -0.70 8.33 -1.73
CA ILE A 130 0.20 9.08 -0.86
C ILE A 130 -0.35 9.08 0.56
N VAL A 131 0.49 8.72 1.52
CA VAL A 131 0.16 8.86 2.94
C VAL A 131 0.07 10.35 3.29
N PRO A 132 -1.06 10.84 3.81
CA PRO A 132 -1.21 12.24 4.18
C PRO A 132 -0.12 12.70 5.16
N ASP A 133 0.20 14.00 5.09
CA ASP A 133 1.14 14.67 6.01
C ASP A 133 2.57 14.11 6.00
N THR A 134 2.96 13.42 4.92
CA THR A 134 4.33 12.96 4.71
C THR A 134 5.03 13.79 3.64
N MET A 135 6.17 14.42 3.99
CA MET A 135 7.04 15.15 3.07
C MET A 135 8.45 15.18 3.61
N PHE A 136 9.42 14.70 2.82
CA PHE A 136 10.83 14.62 3.19
C PHE A 136 11.68 15.24 2.08
N LEU A 137 12.75 15.94 2.44
CA LEU A 137 13.67 16.54 1.48
C LEU A 137 14.64 15.51 0.88
N THR A 138 14.87 14.41 1.60
CA THR A 138 15.77 13.35 1.14
C THR A 138 15.09 11.98 1.18
N LYS A 139 15.50 11.10 0.25
CA LYS A 139 15.04 9.73 0.18
C LYS A 139 15.34 8.96 1.46
N ARG A 140 16.58 9.13 1.97
CA ARG A 140 17.04 8.48 3.20
C ARG A 140 16.12 8.78 4.39
N GLU A 141 15.75 10.04 4.59
CA GLU A 141 14.86 10.41 5.69
C GLU A 141 13.45 9.79 5.56
N CYS A 142 12.94 9.71 4.31
CA CYS A 142 11.69 9.02 4.03
C CYS A 142 11.80 7.51 4.33
N GLU A 143 12.88 6.86 3.91
CA GLU A 143 13.15 5.44 4.18
C GLU A 143 13.27 5.17 5.69
N GLU A 144 14.00 5.99 6.43
CA GLU A 144 14.12 5.90 7.88
C GLU A 144 12.77 6.10 8.59
N HIS A 145 11.93 6.99 8.07
CA HIS A 145 10.57 7.20 8.59
C HIS A 145 9.71 5.94 8.38
N ILE A 146 9.75 5.37 7.18
CA ILE A 146 9.05 4.11 6.86
C ILE A 146 9.50 3.00 7.79
N GLU A 147 10.80 2.80 7.95
CA GLU A 147 11.37 1.75 8.80
C GLU A 147 10.87 1.85 10.25
N ARG A 148 10.86 3.08 10.82
CA ARG A 148 10.40 3.30 12.21
C ARG A 148 8.90 3.15 12.41
N ASN A 149 8.11 3.34 11.33
CA ASN A 149 6.64 3.41 11.40
C ASN A 149 5.96 2.35 10.51
N TYR A 150 6.68 1.34 10.07
CA TYR A 150 6.23 0.34 9.09
C TYR A 150 4.87 -0.28 9.44
N TYR A 151 4.62 -0.51 10.73
CA TYR A 151 3.38 -1.13 11.23
C TYR A 151 2.12 -0.25 11.10
N HIS A 152 2.28 1.03 10.72
CA HIS A 152 1.15 1.93 10.43
C HIS A 152 0.73 1.94 8.97
N TYR A 153 1.51 1.33 8.09
CA TYR A 153 1.34 1.41 6.64
C TYR A 153 1.19 0.02 6.03
N ASN A 154 0.55 -0.05 4.88
CA ASN A 154 0.47 -1.29 4.11
C ASN A 154 1.37 -1.23 2.88
N LYS A 155 2.41 -2.09 2.83
CA LYS A 155 3.43 -2.15 1.76
C LYS A 155 4.05 -0.77 1.44
N PRO A 156 4.53 -0.01 2.45
CA PRO A 156 5.00 1.34 2.23
C PRO A 156 6.30 1.38 1.43
N HIS A 157 6.45 2.43 0.61
CA HIS A 157 7.69 2.71 -0.10
C HIS A 157 7.87 4.22 -0.32
N PRO A 158 9.12 4.72 -0.49
CA PRO A 158 9.37 6.11 -0.80
C PRO A 158 9.01 6.42 -2.25
N TYR A 159 8.29 7.49 -2.47
CA TYR A 159 7.92 7.97 -3.79
C TYR A 159 8.39 9.40 -4.02
N ALA A 160 9.04 9.65 -5.17
CA ALA A 160 9.55 10.97 -5.50
C ALA A 160 8.45 11.84 -6.14
N MET A 161 8.23 13.01 -5.58
CA MET A 161 7.33 14.03 -6.08
C MET A 161 8.10 15.26 -6.56
N THR A 162 7.47 16.09 -7.38
CA THR A 162 8.04 17.35 -7.87
C THR A 162 7.15 18.51 -7.48
N ALA A 163 7.73 19.55 -6.85
CA ALA A 163 7.05 20.79 -6.49
C ALA A 163 7.18 21.87 -7.59
N TRP A 164 7.22 21.46 -8.86
CA TRP A 164 7.33 22.40 -9.98
C TRP A 164 6.10 23.31 -10.04
N ARG A 165 6.26 24.50 -10.58
CA ARG A 165 5.31 25.62 -10.52
C ARG A 165 5.10 26.19 -9.12
N SER A 166 6.04 25.97 -8.21
CA SER A 166 6.08 26.62 -6.91
C SER A 166 7.32 27.51 -6.80
N PRO A 167 7.27 28.79 -7.22
CA PRO A 167 8.45 29.65 -7.29
C PRO A 167 9.19 29.80 -5.97
N GLN A 168 8.48 29.70 -4.84
CA GLN A 168 9.09 29.78 -3.52
C GLN A 168 9.91 28.52 -3.21
N VAL A 169 9.41 27.34 -3.56
CA VAL A 169 10.12 26.08 -3.38
C VAL A 169 11.30 25.98 -4.33
N GLU A 170 11.12 26.36 -5.60
CA GLU A 170 12.22 26.43 -6.59
C GLU A 170 13.34 27.34 -6.09
N ARG A 171 13.01 28.52 -5.57
CA ARG A 171 14.00 29.44 -5.01
C ARG A 171 14.69 28.90 -3.78
N LEU A 172 13.96 28.22 -2.89
CA LEU A 172 14.55 27.57 -1.71
C LEU A 172 15.54 26.48 -2.12
N TYR A 173 15.19 25.63 -3.07
CA TYR A 173 16.06 24.58 -3.58
C TYR A 173 17.31 25.17 -4.26
N GLU A 174 17.18 26.22 -5.05
CA GLU A 174 18.31 26.93 -5.65
C GLU A 174 19.29 27.42 -4.58
N ILE A 175 18.78 27.99 -3.47
CA ILE A 175 19.61 28.42 -2.35
C ILE A 175 20.28 27.21 -1.69
N LEU A 176 19.53 26.17 -1.36
CA LEU A 176 20.06 24.98 -0.70
C LEU A 176 21.15 24.29 -1.52
N HIS A 177 20.99 24.24 -2.85
CA HIS A 177 21.94 23.58 -3.74
C HIS A 177 23.23 24.40 -3.97
N ASN A 178 23.17 25.73 -3.94
CA ASN A 178 24.25 26.60 -4.40
C ASN A 178 24.97 27.38 -3.28
N VAL A 179 24.45 27.36 -2.05
CA VAL A 179 25.12 28.07 -0.93
C VAL A 179 26.40 27.36 -0.53
N ASP A 180 27.49 28.13 -0.40
CA ASP A 180 28.72 27.69 0.21
C ASP A 180 28.65 27.85 1.75
N TRP A 181 28.30 26.78 2.44
CA TRP A 181 28.17 26.76 3.90
C TRP A 181 29.52 26.86 4.62
N THR A 182 30.65 26.67 3.91
CA THR A 182 32.00 26.77 4.53
C THR A 182 32.37 28.20 4.91
N ILE A 183 31.88 29.16 4.14
CA ILE A 183 32.13 30.61 4.41
C ILE A 183 31.49 31.04 5.73
N LEU A 184 30.43 30.38 6.17
CA LEU A 184 29.74 30.69 7.41
C LEU A 184 30.34 30.02 8.64
N LYS A 185 31.27 29.05 8.47
CA LYS A 185 31.98 28.38 9.58
C LYS A 185 33.10 29.22 10.15
N GLU A 186 33.59 30.22 9.40
CA GLU A 186 34.74 31.06 9.76
C GLU A 186 34.36 32.35 10.51
N LYS A 187 33.08 32.58 10.77
CA LYS A 187 32.58 33.69 11.56
C LYS A 187 32.11 33.22 12.93
#